data_c065205c2bd463bd21bc748424b8b438
#
_entry.id   c065205c2bd463bd21bc748424b8b438
#
_cell.length_a   1.000
_cell.length_b   1.000
_cell.length_c   1.000
_cell.angle_alpha   90.00
_cell.angle_beta   90.00
_cell.angle_gamma   90.00
#
_symmetry.space_group_name_H-M   'P 1'
#
loop_
_entity.id
_entity.type
_entity.pdbx_description
1 polymer ?
#
loop_
_entity_poly.entity_id
_entity_poly.type
_entity_poly.pdbx_seq_one_letter_code
_entity_poly.pdbx_strand_id
1 'polypeptide(L)'
;YYYERDSGIWGTKGGTPYRIEDLIREFRMRSHARLNLLVLDCAYKFTKAKENQQGLMAIAPKTWPGGMVCYAAPPGKTLPAGTSSALAESLARHLTVKDRPLGEAMEAVQTEVAKQSGGKQEIWTRFSLPKDASTYVTSSRKRKIATTKLPPGNPKPGDEWINSLGMVFCWCPPGKFRMGVDGPPTPQTRDAAPVDVTITKGFWISKYEVALGDYSRARYGRTKPLRGPSGFIPFNVCNAPLTTIEPSGVSGFTKNLNTAESKAGMLPKGWSYRLPTEAEWEYACRAGSRGRYSFGDSPKDLARFANFADAELLRQDSDFYYSDPNVNDGTGKRPSPIGSYEPNAWGIHDMHGNVNEICADRYLNSLPGGLDPWVQRIKEGNVVIRGGAWSSTSEYCQAGFRNSAGHKDKSGEFANVGLRVILSSKELTEKK
;
A
#
# COMPACT_ATOMS: atom_id res chain seq x y z
N TYR A 1 -20.18 10.96 -20.41
CA TYR A 1 -20.29 12.41 -20.68
C TYR A 1 -19.75 13.16 -19.47
N TYR A 2 -18.94 14.20 -19.73
CA TYR A 2 -18.31 15.03 -18.70
C TYR A 2 -18.76 16.47 -18.87
N TYR A 3 -18.99 17.20 -17.79
CA TYR A 3 -19.37 18.58 -17.80
C TYR A 3 -18.75 19.31 -16.59
N GLU A 4 -18.56 20.59 -16.69
CA GLU A 4 -18.00 21.45 -15.65
C GLU A 4 -19.13 22.05 -14.79
N ARG A 5 -18.92 22.02 -13.49
CA ARG A 5 -19.65 22.85 -12.53
C ARG A 5 -18.65 23.69 -11.75
N ASP A 6 -19.10 24.73 -11.11
CA ASP A 6 -18.31 25.79 -10.44
C ASP A 6 -17.20 25.33 -9.50
N SER A 7 -17.02 24.02 -9.29
CA SER A 7 -16.06 23.43 -8.35
C SER A 7 -15.26 22.22 -8.89
N GLY A 8 -15.20 22.00 -10.22
CA GLY A 8 -14.37 20.91 -10.79
C GLY A 8 -14.95 20.26 -12.05
N ILE A 9 -14.21 19.29 -12.62
CA ILE A 9 -14.60 18.53 -13.81
C ILE A 9 -15.44 17.34 -13.40
N TRP A 10 -16.59 17.18 -14.03
CA TRP A 10 -17.57 16.15 -13.71
C TRP A 10 -17.82 15.22 -14.90
N GLY A 11 -18.00 13.95 -14.60
CA GLY A 11 -18.48 12.95 -15.55
C GLY A 11 -19.75 12.31 -15.09
N THR A 12 -20.34 11.47 -15.92
CA THR A 12 -21.50 10.66 -15.53
C THR A 12 -21.16 9.19 -15.56
N LYS A 13 -21.48 8.47 -14.48
CA LYS A 13 -21.48 7.02 -14.40
C LYS A 13 -22.92 6.59 -14.12
N GLY A 14 -23.56 5.95 -15.11
CA GLY A 14 -24.97 5.58 -14.97
C GLY A 14 -25.91 6.78 -14.79
N GLY A 15 -25.59 7.94 -15.39
CA GLY A 15 -26.40 9.16 -15.29
C GLY A 15 -26.14 10.06 -14.09
N THR A 16 -25.30 9.65 -13.14
CA THR A 16 -24.94 10.45 -11.94
C THR A 16 -23.69 11.28 -12.20
N PRO A 17 -23.67 12.56 -11.83
CA PRO A 17 -22.47 13.41 -11.93
C PRO A 17 -21.31 12.87 -11.10
N TYR A 18 -20.10 12.92 -11.66
CA TYR A 18 -18.92 12.33 -11.06
C TYR A 18 -17.68 13.21 -11.28
N ARG A 19 -16.91 13.51 -10.24
CA ARG A 19 -15.70 14.33 -10.38
C ARG A 19 -14.54 13.49 -10.88
N ILE A 20 -13.72 14.08 -11.78
CA ILE A 20 -12.54 13.38 -12.32
C ILE A 20 -11.51 13.10 -11.23
N GLU A 21 -11.40 13.97 -10.23
CA GLU A 21 -10.57 13.77 -9.06
C GLU A 21 -11.01 12.53 -8.25
N ASP A 22 -12.31 12.30 -8.15
CA ASP A 22 -12.86 11.11 -7.50
C ASP A 22 -12.56 9.85 -8.34
N LEU A 23 -12.60 9.95 -9.68
CA LEU A 23 -12.18 8.89 -10.58
C LEU A 23 -10.69 8.56 -10.40
N ILE A 24 -9.83 9.59 -10.37
CA ILE A 24 -8.39 9.42 -10.12
C ILE A 24 -8.15 8.83 -8.73
N ARG A 25 -8.88 9.29 -7.74
CA ARG A 25 -8.85 8.74 -6.38
C ARG A 25 -9.27 7.27 -6.38
N GLU A 26 -10.35 6.92 -7.07
CA GLU A 26 -10.78 5.53 -7.24
C GLU A 26 -9.71 4.67 -7.94
N PHE A 27 -9.09 5.16 -9.02
CA PHE A 27 -8.00 4.46 -9.69
C PHE A 27 -6.79 4.27 -8.77
N ARG A 28 -6.38 5.31 -8.05
CA ARG A 28 -5.31 5.25 -7.05
C ARG A 28 -5.60 4.21 -5.97
N MET A 29 -6.85 4.11 -5.55
CA MET A 29 -7.30 3.15 -4.53
C MET A 29 -7.45 1.72 -5.05
N ARG A 30 -7.47 1.51 -6.35
CA ARG A 30 -7.76 0.21 -6.98
C ARG A 30 -6.56 -0.45 -7.64
N SER A 31 -5.49 0.28 -7.90
CA SER A 31 -4.41 -0.19 -8.74
C SER A 31 -3.10 -0.37 -7.97
N HIS A 32 -2.59 -1.59 -7.91
CA HIS A 32 -1.19 -1.90 -7.58
C HIS A 32 -0.26 -1.81 -8.78
N ALA A 33 -0.75 -1.30 -9.90
CA ALA A 33 0.08 -1.10 -11.06
C ALA A 33 1.13 -0.03 -10.75
N ARG A 34 2.40 -0.31 -11.08
CA ARG A 34 3.49 0.67 -11.02
C ARG A 34 3.26 1.85 -11.97
N LEU A 35 2.40 1.65 -12.94
CA LEU A 35 1.95 2.63 -13.90
C LEU A 35 0.43 2.62 -13.96
N ASN A 36 -0.17 3.76 -13.72
CA ASN A 36 -1.58 4.01 -13.93
C ASN A 36 -1.71 4.98 -15.10
N LEU A 37 -2.37 4.53 -16.16
CA LEU A 37 -2.64 5.34 -17.34
C LEU A 37 -4.12 5.72 -17.39
N LEU A 38 -4.43 7.00 -17.25
CA LEU A 38 -5.74 7.56 -17.49
C LEU A 38 -5.76 8.24 -18.88
N VAL A 39 -6.57 7.75 -19.78
CA VAL A 39 -6.77 8.32 -21.10
C VAL A 39 -8.10 9.05 -21.14
N LEU A 40 -8.05 10.36 -21.36
CA LEU A 40 -9.22 11.21 -21.54
C LEU A 40 -9.38 11.52 -23.02
N ASP A 41 -10.04 10.57 -23.72
CA ASP A 41 -10.30 10.63 -25.13
C ASP A 41 -11.66 11.27 -25.43
N CYS A 42 -11.76 12.56 -25.11
CA CYS A 42 -12.96 13.34 -25.32
C CYS A 42 -12.62 14.76 -25.77
N ALA A 43 -13.46 15.31 -26.64
CA ALA A 43 -13.45 16.72 -26.96
C ALA A 43 -14.10 17.50 -25.82
N TYR A 44 -13.33 18.34 -25.16
CA TYR A 44 -13.85 19.17 -24.08
C TYR A 44 -13.90 20.64 -24.49
N LYS A 45 -15.10 21.21 -24.49
CA LYS A 45 -15.31 22.64 -24.73
C LYS A 45 -15.50 23.34 -23.40
N PHE A 46 -14.50 24.10 -22.96
CA PHE A 46 -14.67 25.00 -21.83
C PHE A 46 -15.65 26.10 -22.20
N THR A 47 -16.88 26.02 -21.72
CA THR A 47 -17.81 27.13 -21.79
C THR A 47 -17.58 28.05 -20.57
N LYS A 48 -16.86 29.17 -20.79
CA LYS A 48 -16.63 30.22 -19.80
C LYS A 48 -15.80 29.84 -18.56
N ALA A 49 -14.55 29.39 -18.76
CA ALA A 49 -13.56 29.53 -17.72
C ALA A 49 -13.01 30.97 -17.72
N LYS A 50 -13.01 31.64 -16.57
CA LYS A 50 -12.19 32.86 -16.37
C LYS A 50 -10.74 32.48 -16.62
N GLU A 51 -9.96 33.30 -17.28
CA GLU A 51 -8.59 33.07 -17.76
C GLU A 51 -7.60 32.53 -16.70
N ASN A 52 -7.96 32.49 -15.42
CA ASN A 52 -7.14 32.07 -14.29
C ASN A 52 -7.58 30.72 -13.65
N GLN A 53 -8.55 29.98 -14.18
CA GLN A 53 -8.93 28.69 -13.64
C GLN A 53 -8.32 27.53 -14.46
N GLN A 54 -7.21 27.03 -13.94
CA GLN A 54 -6.49 25.84 -14.43
C GLN A 54 -7.24 24.54 -14.07
N GLY A 55 -8.48 24.35 -14.52
CA GLY A 55 -9.33 23.25 -14.11
C GLY A 55 -8.71 21.84 -14.30
N LEU A 56 -8.20 21.53 -15.50
CA LEU A 56 -7.51 20.23 -15.77
C LEU A 56 -6.03 20.22 -15.35
N MET A 57 -5.41 21.38 -15.15
CA MET A 57 -4.03 21.48 -14.70
C MET A 57 -3.85 21.24 -13.18
N ALA A 58 -4.91 21.25 -12.42
CA ALA A 58 -4.90 21.05 -10.97
C ALA A 58 -4.70 19.58 -10.55
N ILE A 59 -4.66 18.62 -11.49
CA ILE A 59 -4.15 17.27 -11.21
C ILE A 59 -2.62 17.40 -11.12
N ALA A 60 -2.15 17.87 -9.98
CA ALA A 60 -0.73 18.00 -9.73
C ALA A 60 -0.08 16.61 -9.79
N PRO A 61 1.04 16.45 -10.51
CA PRO A 61 1.77 15.18 -10.57
C PRO A 61 2.12 14.63 -9.19
N LYS A 62 2.24 15.49 -8.19
CA LYS A 62 2.54 15.14 -6.78
C LYS A 62 1.44 14.31 -6.10
N THR A 63 0.21 14.35 -6.58
CA THR A 63 -0.93 13.65 -5.96
C THR A 63 -1.18 12.26 -6.51
N TRP A 64 -0.44 11.84 -7.54
CA TRP A 64 -0.59 10.52 -8.16
C TRP A 64 0.76 9.90 -8.55
N PRO A 65 1.56 9.41 -7.59
CA PRO A 65 2.82 8.73 -7.88
C PRO A 65 2.60 7.55 -8.84
N GLY A 66 3.43 7.45 -9.90
CA GLY A 66 3.28 6.41 -10.92
C GLY A 66 2.10 6.61 -11.86
N GLY A 67 1.46 7.78 -11.84
CA GLY A 67 0.34 8.12 -12.72
C GLY A 67 0.76 8.84 -14.01
N MET A 68 0.04 8.56 -15.09
CA MET A 68 0.06 9.32 -16.33
C MET A 68 -1.36 9.66 -16.74
N VAL A 69 -1.61 10.92 -17.05
CA VAL A 69 -2.86 11.37 -17.68
C VAL A 69 -2.55 11.79 -19.11
N CYS A 70 -3.26 11.21 -20.04
CA CYS A 70 -3.17 11.52 -21.47
C CYS A 70 -4.49 12.12 -21.93
N TYR A 71 -4.44 13.31 -22.49
CA TYR A 71 -5.59 14.03 -23.02
C TYR A 71 -5.54 14.06 -24.54
N ALA A 72 -6.68 13.83 -25.18
CA ALA A 72 -6.81 13.85 -26.63
C ALA A 72 -6.63 15.24 -27.25
N ALA A 73 -6.75 16.32 -26.45
CA ALA A 73 -6.45 17.68 -26.86
C ALA A 73 -5.92 18.50 -25.68
N PRO A 74 -5.12 19.56 -25.91
CA PRO A 74 -4.72 20.49 -24.87
C PRO A 74 -5.93 21.21 -24.26
N PRO A 75 -5.79 21.72 -23.01
CA PRO A 75 -6.83 22.52 -22.40
C PRO A 75 -7.32 23.64 -23.30
N GLY A 76 -8.63 23.81 -23.42
CA GLY A 76 -9.26 24.84 -24.26
C GLY A 76 -9.35 24.53 -25.76
N LYS A 77 -8.79 23.43 -26.24
CA LYS A 77 -8.97 22.96 -27.63
C LYS A 77 -10.02 21.86 -27.72
N THR A 78 -10.73 21.82 -28.84
CA THR A 78 -11.74 20.80 -29.16
C THR A 78 -11.26 19.88 -30.27
N LEU A 79 -11.67 18.61 -30.23
CA LEU A 79 -11.49 17.70 -31.35
C LEU A 79 -12.51 18.02 -32.43
N PRO A 80 -12.16 17.85 -33.73
CA PRO A 80 -13.14 17.91 -34.84
C PRO A 80 -14.25 16.88 -34.64
N ALA A 81 -15.50 17.26 -34.87
CA ALA A 81 -16.64 16.35 -34.80
C ALA A 81 -16.51 15.21 -35.82
N GLY A 82 -16.79 13.98 -35.41
CA GLY A 82 -16.81 12.83 -36.30
C GLY A 82 -15.47 12.10 -36.56
N THR A 83 -14.40 12.48 -35.88
CA THR A 83 -13.14 11.74 -35.92
C THR A 83 -13.17 10.57 -34.92
N SER A 84 -12.99 9.34 -35.39
CA SER A 84 -12.58 8.23 -34.54
C SER A 84 -11.28 8.64 -33.85
N SER A 85 -11.11 8.29 -32.59
CA SER A 85 -9.96 8.76 -31.82
C SER A 85 -8.66 8.13 -32.32
N ALA A 86 -7.88 8.90 -33.06
CA ALA A 86 -6.51 8.54 -33.43
C ALA A 86 -5.65 8.24 -32.20
N LEU A 87 -6.01 8.82 -31.03
CA LEU A 87 -5.32 8.59 -29.76
C LEU A 87 -5.47 7.14 -29.27
N ALA A 88 -6.70 6.60 -29.23
CA ALA A 88 -6.93 5.25 -28.73
C ALA A 88 -6.22 4.19 -29.59
N GLU A 89 -6.30 4.32 -30.90
CA GLU A 89 -5.64 3.39 -31.83
C GLU A 89 -4.11 3.49 -31.74
N SER A 90 -3.56 4.70 -31.68
CA SER A 90 -2.13 4.92 -31.56
C SER A 90 -1.59 4.41 -30.22
N LEU A 91 -2.30 4.65 -29.09
CA LEU A 91 -1.95 4.09 -27.78
C LEU A 91 -1.93 2.56 -27.84
N ALA A 92 -2.97 1.92 -28.40
CA ALA A 92 -3.02 0.46 -28.50
C ALA A 92 -1.83 -0.09 -29.30
N ARG A 93 -1.41 0.59 -30.36
CA ARG A 93 -0.29 0.18 -31.22
C ARG A 93 1.07 0.37 -30.53
N HIS A 94 1.31 1.51 -29.92
CA HIS A 94 2.64 1.85 -29.39
C HIS A 94 2.89 1.34 -27.97
N LEU A 95 1.87 1.24 -27.13
CA LEU A 95 2.01 0.73 -25.76
C LEU A 95 2.15 -0.81 -25.70
N THR A 96 1.79 -1.52 -26.77
CA THR A 96 1.94 -2.98 -26.85
C THR A 96 3.29 -3.42 -27.39
N VAL A 97 4.14 -2.49 -27.86
CA VAL A 97 5.49 -2.82 -28.31
C VAL A 97 6.35 -3.23 -27.09
N LYS A 98 6.87 -4.45 -27.16
CA LYS A 98 7.71 -5.01 -26.09
C LYS A 98 9.00 -4.21 -25.92
N ASP A 99 9.40 -4.06 -24.66
CA ASP A 99 10.67 -3.42 -24.26
C ASP A 99 10.88 -1.97 -24.76
N ARG A 100 9.81 -1.30 -25.16
CA ARG A 100 9.85 0.13 -25.47
C ARG A 100 9.61 0.94 -24.19
N PRO A 101 10.50 1.87 -23.83
CA PRO A 101 10.28 2.79 -22.73
C PRO A 101 8.99 3.60 -22.93
N LEU A 102 8.26 3.85 -21.85
CA LEU A 102 6.99 4.57 -21.92
C LEU A 102 7.14 5.96 -22.54
N GLY A 103 8.23 6.66 -22.23
CA GLY A 103 8.54 7.97 -22.84
C GLY A 103 8.57 7.88 -24.37
N GLU A 104 9.36 6.95 -24.89
CA GLU A 104 9.49 6.72 -26.35
C GLU A 104 8.15 6.25 -26.99
N ALA A 105 7.40 5.43 -26.27
CA ALA A 105 6.07 5.00 -26.72
C ALA A 105 5.12 6.20 -26.85
N MET A 106 5.15 7.12 -25.87
CA MET A 106 4.30 8.31 -25.89
C MET A 106 4.72 9.34 -26.93
N GLU A 107 6.02 9.52 -27.20
CA GLU A 107 6.52 10.35 -28.30
C GLU A 107 6.05 9.79 -29.65
N ALA A 108 6.10 8.46 -29.82
CA ALA A 108 5.57 7.82 -31.03
C ALA A 108 4.05 8.01 -31.17
N VAL A 109 3.30 7.92 -30.07
CA VAL A 109 1.86 8.21 -30.05
C VAL A 109 1.59 9.66 -30.46
N GLN A 110 2.32 10.64 -29.91
CA GLN A 110 2.17 12.05 -30.27
C GLN A 110 2.43 12.28 -31.77
N THR A 111 3.50 11.72 -32.28
CA THR A 111 3.88 11.85 -33.70
C THR A 111 2.84 11.23 -34.61
N GLU A 112 2.35 10.04 -34.27
CA GLU A 112 1.35 9.35 -35.10
C GLU A 112 0.00 10.06 -35.09
N VAL A 113 -0.49 10.51 -33.90
CA VAL A 113 -1.74 11.25 -33.80
C VAL A 113 -1.68 12.57 -34.57
N ALA A 114 -0.57 13.30 -34.46
CA ALA A 114 -0.37 14.52 -35.24
C ALA A 114 -0.42 14.24 -36.76
N LYS A 115 0.25 13.18 -37.20
CA LYS A 115 0.23 12.76 -38.64
C LYS A 115 -1.16 12.35 -39.10
N GLN A 116 -1.85 11.49 -38.35
CA GLN A 116 -3.18 10.99 -38.71
C GLN A 116 -4.24 12.10 -38.73
N SER A 117 -4.12 13.07 -37.87
CA SER A 117 -5.04 14.21 -37.80
C SER A 117 -4.68 15.36 -38.75
N GLY A 118 -3.59 15.23 -39.53
CA GLY A 118 -3.08 16.35 -40.33
C GLY A 118 -2.69 17.56 -39.50
N GLY A 119 -2.14 17.34 -38.30
CA GLY A 119 -1.75 18.40 -37.37
C GLY A 119 -2.91 19.01 -36.58
N LYS A 120 -4.14 18.54 -36.77
CA LYS A 120 -5.34 19.09 -36.10
C LYS A 120 -5.53 18.60 -34.67
N GLN A 121 -4.94 17.45 -34.31
CA GLN A 121 -5.01 16.88 -32.97
C GLN A 121 -3.61 16.91 -32.34
N GLU A 122 -3.50 17.58 -31.22
CA GLU A 122 -2.32 17.62 -30.37
C GLU A 122 -2.67 16.93 -29.05
N ILE A 123 -1.96 15.86 -28.70
CA ILE A 123 -2.15 15.20 -27.40
C ILE A 123 -1.34 15.89 -26.32
N TRP A 124 -1.90 15.93 -25.14
CA TRP A 124 -1.26 16.52 -23.99
C TRP A 124 -1.11 15.48 -22.87
N THR A 125 0.09 15.36 -22.32
CA THR A 125 0.40 14.35 -21.30
C THR A 125 0.97 14.96 -20.04
N ARG A 126 0.58 14.41 -18.90
CA ARG A 126 1.17 14.73 -17.59
C ARG A 126 1.65 13.46 -16.93
N PHE A 127 2.88 13.49 -16.44
CA PHE A 127 3.54 12.37 -15.79
C PHE A 127 3.83 12.69 -14.34
N SER A 128 3.68 11.67 -13.50
CA SER A 128 4.19 11.63 -12.13
C SER A 128 5.15 10.43 -11.97
N LEU A 129 6.00 10.21 -12.96
CA LEU A 129 7.03 9.19 -12.92
C LEU A 129 8.35 9.82 -12.51
N PRO A 130 9.23 9.11 -11.75
CA PRO A 130 10.61 9.53 -11.55
C PRO A 130 11.29 9.72 -12.91
N LYS A 131 12.16 10.75 -13.04
CA LYS A 131 12.83 11.08 -14.30
C LYS A 131 13.73 9.98 -14.84
N ASP A 132 14.16 9.06 -13.98
CA ASP A 132 15.04 7.93 -14.24
C ASP A 132 14.32 6.59 -14.40
N ALA A 133 12.98 6.59 -14.31
CA ALA A 133 12.20 5.38 -14.44
C ALA A 133 12.10 4.93 -15.90
N SER A 134 12.93 3.96 -16.28
CA SER A 134 12.70 3.13 -17.48
C SER A 134 11.46 2.26 -17.25
N THR A 135 10.27 2.88 -17.34
CA THR A 135 8.99 2.20 -17.17
C THR A 135 8.55 1.64 -18.51
N TYR A 136 8.24 0.35 -18.53
CA TYR A 136 7.77 -0.36 -19.70
C TYR A 136 6.31 -0.80 -19.48
N VAL A 137 5.45 -0.60 -20.45
CA VAL A 137 4.07 -1.11 -20.41
C VAL A 137 4.07 -2.61 -20.71
N THR A 138 4.89 -3.03 -21.66
CA THR A 138 5.15 -4.44 -21.95
C THR A 138 6.64 -4.70 -21.95
N SER A 139 7.10 -5.69 -21.22
CA SER A 139 8.52 -6.02 -21.13
C SER A 139 8.73 -7.51 -21.38
N SER A 140 9.69 -7.84 -22.30
CA SER A 140 10.22 -9.18 -22.44
C SER A 140 11.17 -9.52 -21.29
N ARG A 141 11.73 -8.50 -20.61
CA ARG A 141 12.40 -8.72 -19.33
C ARG A 141 11.33 -9.19 -18.35
N LYS A 142 11.08 -10.49 -18.33
CA LYS A 142 10.54 -11.11 -17.14
C LYS A 142 11.44 -10.59 -16.02
N ARG A 143 10.95 -9.65 -15.17
CA ARG A 143 11.51 -9.60 -13.83
C ARG A 143 11.53 -11.07 -13.43
N LYS A 144 12.68 -11.58 -13.08
CA LYS A 144 12.78 -12.81 -12.31
C LYS A 144 12.20 -12.49 -10.93
N ILE A 145 10.90 -12.24 -10.88
CA ILE A 145 10.14 -12.65 -9.72
C ILE A 145 10.33 -14.14 -9.81
N ALA A 146 11.12 -14.66 -8.90
CA ALA A 146 11.38 -16.10 -8.88
C ALA A 146 10.02 -16.76 -8.69
N THR A 147 9.39 -17.17 -9.77
CA THR A 147 8.27 -18.11 -9.80
C THR A 147 8.81 -19.51 -9.50
N THR A 148 9.85 -19.57 -8.64
CA THR A 148 10.28 -20.81 -8.02
C THR A 148 9.12 -21.23 -7.15
N LYS A 149 8.72 -22.48 -7.25
CA LYS A 149 7.68 -23.07 -6.39
C LYS A 149 7.97 -22.86 -4.90
N LEU A 150 9.21 -22.63 -4.54
CA LEU A 150 9.69 -22.39 -3.18
C LEU A 150 10.50 -21.10 -3.10
N PRO A 151 10.56 -20.44 -1.93
CA PRO A 151 11.40 -19.28 -1.72
C PRO A 151 12.88 -19.57 -2.08
N PRO A 152 13.64 -18.57 -2.58
CA PRO A 152 15.07 -18.70 -2.86
C PRO A 152 15.86 -19.18 -1.63
N GLY A 153 16.83 -20.09 -1.82
CA GLY A 153 17.61 -20.67 -0.74
C GLY A 153 18.68 -19.74 -0.14
N ASN A 154 19.10 -18.69 -0.85
CA ASN A 154 20.07 -17.71 -0.38
C ASN A 154 19.64 -16.29 -0.77
N PRO A 155 18.57 -15.76 -0.17
CA PRO A 155 18.03 -14.44 -0.51
C PRO A 155 18.87 -13.32 0.13
N LYS A 156 18.90 -12.16 -0.56
CA LYS A 156 19.45 -10.90 -0.04
C LYS A 156 18.35 -10.10 0.67
N PRO A 157 18.72 -9.18 1.58
CA PRO A 157 17.75 -8.30 2.22
C PRO A 157 16.86 -7.61 1.19
N GLY A 158 15.55 -7.69 1.36
CA GLY A 158 14.57 -7.11 0.46
C GLY A 158 14.29 -7.88 -0.84
N ASP A 159 14.93 -9.03 -1.08
CA ASP A 159 14.54 -9.89 -2.21
C ASP A 159 13.07 -10.28 -2.09
N GLU A 160 12.37 -10.29 -3.22
CA GLU A 160 10.94 -10.55 -3.28
C GLU A 160 10.64 -11.99 -3.71
N TRP A 161 9.66 -12.59 -3.11
CA TRP A 161 9.08 -13.87 -3.50
C TRP A 161 7.55 -13.81 -3.49
N ILE A 162 6.88 -14.51 -4.39
CA ILE A 162 5.42 -14.53 -4.49
C ILE A 162 4.91 -15.94 -4.23
N ASN A 163 3.98 -16.07 -3.30
CA ASN A 163 3.33 -17.34 -2.99
C ASN A 163 2.25 -17.73 -4.02
N SER A 164 1.64 -18.92 -3.85
CA SER A 164 0.63 -19.44 -4.78
C SER A 164 -0.64 -18.59 -4.85
N LEU A 165 -0.93 -17.81 -3.81
CA LEU A 165 -2.10 -16.94 -3.73
C LEU A 165 -1.83 -15.53 -4.32
N GLY A 166 -0.58 -15.25 -4.71
CA GLY A 166 -0.18 -13.96 -5.27
C GLY A 166 0.20 -12.91 -4.22
N MET A 167 0.37 -13.31 -2.96
CA MET A 167 0.92 -12.45 -1.93
C MET A 167 2.43 -12.30 -2.13
N VAL A 168 2.94 -11.07 -2.07
CA VAL A 168 4.37 -10.76 -2.20
C VAL A 168 5.01 -10.72 -0.83
N PHE A 169 6.19 -11.30 -0.70
CA PHE A 169 6.99 -11.33 0.52
C PHE A 169 8.36 -10.74 0.28
N CYS A 170 8.92 -10.06 1.28
CA CYS A 170 10.28 -9.54 1.30
C CYS A 170 11.13 -10.32 2.30
N TRP A 171 12.40 -10.58 1.97
CA TRP A 171 13.33 -11.28 2.85
C TRP A 171 13.90 -10.37 3.92
N CYS A 172 13.78 -10.79 5.18
CA CYS A 172 14.45 -10.22 6.34
C CYS A 172 15.56 -11.18 6.78
N PRO A 173 16.85 -10.79 6.68
CA PRO A 173 17.96 -11.67 7.03
C PRO A 173 18.08 -11.87 8.54
N PRO A 174 18.84 -12.87 9.02
CA PRO A 174 19.27 -12.91 10.42
C PRO A 174 20.08 -11.66 10.75
N GLY A 175 20.00 -11.18 11.99
CA GLY A 175 20.74 -9.97 12.37
C GLY A 175 20.49 -9.53 13.81
N LYS A 176 21.19 -8.46 14.19
CA LYS A 176 21.06 -7.81 15.50
C LYS A 176 20.55 -6.41 15.33
N PHE A 177 19.71 -5.98 16.25
CA PHE A 177 19.22 -4.61 16.28
C PHE A 177 18.87 -4.16 17.71
N ARG A 178 18.76 -2.85 17.88
CA ARG A 178 18.27 -2.26 19.12
C ARG A 178 16.79 -2.02 18.97
N MET A 179 15.98 -2.76 19.73
CA MET A 179 14.52 -2.70 19.74
C MET A 179 14.06 -1.66 20.75
N GLY A 180 13.04 -0.88 20.42
CA GLY A 180 12.43 0.11 21.31
C GLY A 180 12.72 1.55 20.90
N VAL A 181 12.50 2.49 21.83
CA VAL A 181 12.66 3.94 21.59
C VAL A 181 13.81 4.47 22.43
N ASP A 182 14.81 5.05 21.76
CA ASP A 182 15.94 5.71 22.43
C ASP A 182 15.50 7.07 23.00
N GLY A 183 16.08 7.44 24.13
CA GLY A 183 15.85 8.72 24.82
C GLY A 183 15.10 8.59 26.14
N PRO A 184 14.80 9.71 26.80
CA PRO A 184 14.04 9.69 28.03
C PRO A 184 12.62 9.17 27.79
N PRO A 185 12.08 8.35 28.71
CA PRO A 185 10.75 7.80 28.55
C PRO A 185 9.69 8.91 28.62
N THR A 186 8.75 8.88 27.69
CA THR A 186 7.53 9.68 27.73
C THR A 186 6.36 8.82 28.21
N PRO A 187 5.20 9.39 28.55
CA PRO A 187 4.02 8.60 28.86
C PRO A 187 3.67 7.57 27.78
N GLN A 188 3.99 7.86 26.50
CA GLN A 188 3.72 7.01 25.34
C GLN A 188 4.81 5.96 25.09
N THR A 189 6.03 6.12 25.60
CA THR A 189 7.17 5.24 25.33
C THR A 189 7.79 4.60 26.58
N ARG A 190 7.17 4.79 27.75
CA ARG A 190 7.71 4.32 29.06
C ARG A 190 7.98 2.81 29.13
N ASP A 191 7.25 2.02 28.35
CA ASP A 191 7.35 0.56 28.26
C ASP A 191 8.11 0.07 27.02
N ALA A 192 8.69 1.02 26.27
CA ALA A 192 9.49 0.78 25.08
C ALA A 192 10.98 1.10 25.31
N ALA A 193 11.47 0.99 26.56
CA ALA A 193 12.90 1.16 26.84
C ALA A 193 13.74 0.21 25.97
N PRO A 194 14.82 0.71 25.35
CA PRO A 194 15.50 -0.04 24.31
C PRO A 194 16.27 -1.24 24.85
N VAL A 195 16.17 -2.35 24.13
CA VAL A 195 16.85 -3.62 24.43
C VAL A 195 17.58 -4.15 23.20
N ASP A 196 18.65 -4.93 23.41
CA ASP A 196 19.34 -5.60 22.32
C ASP A 196 18.64 -6.91 21.95
N VAL A 197 18.38 -7.09 20.66
CA VAL A 197 17.71 -8.27 20.09
C VAL A 197 18.55 -8.89 18.98
N THR A 198 18.59 -10.20 18.96
CA THR A 198 19.18 -10.98 17.85
C THR A 198 18.10 -11.84 17.22
N ILE A 199 17.85 -11.63 15.94
CA ILE A 199 17.05 -12.50 15.09
C ILE A 199 17.99 -13.56 14.53
N THR A 200 17.86 -14.80 14.99
CA THR A 200 18.84 -15.87 14.66
C THR A 200 18.57 -16.52 13.32
N LYS A 201 17.34 -16.49 12.83
CA LYS A 201 16.92 -17.03 11.54
C LYS A 201 16.20 -15.99 10.73
N GLY A 202 16.55 -15.85 9.46
CA GLY A 202 15.82 -14.99 8.55
C GLY A 202 14.39 -15.51 8.29
N PHE A 203 13.55 -14.62 7.83
CA PHE A 203 12.14 -14.90 7.53
C PHE A 203 11.67 -14.07 6.33
N TRP A 204 10.62 -14.54 5.68
CA TRP A 204 9.90 -13.79 4.66
C TRP A 204 8.72 -13.08 5.30
N ILE A 205 8.61 -11.77 5.15
CA ILE A 205 7.47 -10.98 5.64
C ILE A 205 6.62 -10.52 4.47
N SER A 206 5.30 -10.53 4.62
CA SER A 206 4.44 -9.98 3.57
C SER A 206 4.79 -8.52 3.31
N LYS A 207 5.02 -8.20 2.02
CA LYS A 207 5.41 -6.87 1.55
C LYS A 207 4.42 -5.79 1.97
N TYR A 208 3.16 -6.16 2.04
CA TYR A 208 2.02 -5.32 2.38
C TYR A 208 1.29 -5.90 3.60
N GLU A 209 0.44 -5.10 4.21
CA GLU A 209 -0.60 -5.59 5.11
C GLU A 209 -1.45 -6.66 4.39
N VAL A 210 -2.06 -7.56 5.13
CA VAL A 210 -2.99 -8.53 4.54
C VAL A 210 -4.22 -7.77 4.02
N ALA A 211 -4.49 -7.89 2.73
CA ALA A 211 -5.66 -7.28 2.11
C ALA A 211 -6.91 -8.16 2.22
N LEU A 212 -8.08 -7.55 2.07
CA LEU A 212 -9.36 -8.27 1.97
C LEU A 212 -9.34 -9.33 0.85
N GLY A 213 -8.66 -9.04 -0.26
CA GLY A 213 -8.47 -9.99 -1.35
C GLY A 213 -7.62 -11.20 -0.96
N ASP A 214 -6.56 -10.98 -0.15
CA ASP A 214 -5.70 -12.07 0.35
C ASP A 214 -6.46 -12.99 1.28
N TYR A 215 -7.22 -12.41 2.23
CA TYR A 215 -8.10 -13.16 3.12
C TYR A 215 -9.07 -14.04 2.35
N SER A 216 -9.73 -13.47 1.34
CA SER A 216 -10.68 -14.20 0.52
C SER A 216 -10.03 -15.35 -0.25
N ARG A 217 -8.87 -15.11 -0.87
CA ARG A 217 -8.14 -16.13 -1.62
C ARG A 217 -7.66 -17.28 -0.73
N ALA A 218 -7.18 -16.97 0.46
CA ALA A 218 -6.74 -18.00 1.43
C ALA A 218 -7.89 -18.87 1.92
N ARG A 219 -9.07 -18.27 2.13
CA ARG A 219 -10.22 -18.97 2.69
C ARG A 219 -11.06 -19.72 1.64
N TYR A 220 -11.25 -19.15 0.47
CA TYR A 220 -12.20 -19.63 -0.53
C TYR A 220 -11.54 -20.09 -1.84
N GLY A 221 -10.24 -19.85 -2.00
CA GLY A 221 -9.50 -20.14 -3.23
C GLY A 221 -9.58 -19.02 -4.27
N ARG A 222 -8.68 -19.09 -5.27
CA ARG A 222 -8.52 -18.03 -6.28
C ARG A 222 -9.68 -17.89 -7.27
N THR A 223 -10.43 -18.97 -7.47
CA THR A 223 -11.49 -19.05 -8.51
C THR A 223 -12.87 -18.65 -8.01
N LYS A 224 -13.03 -18.42 -6.72
CA LYS A 224 -14.33 -18.06 -6.15
C LYS A 224 -14.48 -16.54 -6.03
N PRO A 225 -15.72 -16.02 -6.07
CA PRO A 225 -15.99 -14.62 -5.78
C PRO A 225 -15.35 -14.19 -4.45
N LEU A 226 -14.80 -12.98 -4.41
CA LEU A 226 -14.15 -12.47 -3.21
C LEU A 226 -15.17 -12.29 -2.09
N ARG A 227 -14.85 -12.82 -0.91
CA ARG A 227 -15.69 -12.70 0.29
C ARG A 227 -14.82 -12.32 1.50
N GLY A 228 -15.27 -11.33 2.25
CA GLY A 228 -14.67 -10.93 3.52
C GLY A 228 -15.40 -11.55 4.71
N PRO A 229 -15.00 -11.14 5.92
CA PRO A 229 -15.68 -11.55 7.16
C PRO A 229 -17.18 -11.21 7.14
N SER A 230 -17.54 -10.08 6.55
CA SER A 230 -18.92 -9.56 6.49
C SER A 230 -19.69 -9.92 5.21
N GLY A 231 -19.14 -10.78 4.31
CA GLY A 231 -19.83 -11.19 3.09
C GLY A 231 -19.06 -10.90 1.79
N PHE A 232 -19.78 -10.54 0.73
CA PHE A 232 -19.18 -10.30 -0.60
C PHE A 232 -18.27 -9.06 -0.58
N ILE A 233 -17.03 -9.22 -1.07
CA ILE A 233 -16.07 -8.12 -1.27
C ILE A 233 -16.22 -7.63 -2.70
N PRO A 234 -16.63 -6.39 -2.93
CA PRO A 234 -16.56 -5.78 -4.24
C PRO A 234 -15.12 -5.77 -4.74
N PHE A 235 -14.92 -6.03 -6.03
CA PHE A 235 -13.57 -6.09 -6.62
C PHE A 235 -12.75 -4.80 -6.38
N ASN A 236 -13.42 -3.68 -6.25
CA ASN A 236 -12.81 -2.37 -6.02
C ASN A 236 -12.19 -2.16 -4.62
N VAL A 237 -12.48 -3.04 -3.66
CA VAL A 237 -11.91 -2.95 -2.30
C VAL A 237 -11.01 -4.15 -1.96
N CYS A 238 -10.68 -4.99 -2.93
CA CYS A 238 -9.84 -6.17 -2.69
C CYS A 238 -8.45 -5.83 -2.14
N ASN A 239 -7.99 -4.62 -2.40
CA ASN A 239 -6.70 -4.09 -1.95
C ASN A 239 -6.78 -3.23 -0.68
N ALA A 240 -7.98 -3.07 -0.11
CA ALA A 240 -8.09 -2.47 1.21
C ALA A 240 -7.45 -3.41 2.25
N PRO A 241 -6.74 -2.88 3.25
CA PRO A 241 -6.22 -3.71 4.33
C PRO A 241 -7.37 -4.42 5.05
N LEU A 242 -7.12 -5.66 5.45
CA LEU A 242 -8.03 -6.41 6.28
C LEU A 242 -8.06 -5.78 7.68
N THR A 243 -9.17 -5.21 8.06
CA THR A 243 -9.42 -4.67 9.40
C THR A 243 -10.54 -5.43 10.10
N THR A 244 -10.83 -5.09 11.36
CA THR A 244 -11.93 -5.71 12.13
C THR A 244 -11.79 -7.23 12.29
N ILE A 245 -10.56 -7.75 12.29
CA ILE A 245 -10.33 -9.18 12.46
C ILE A 245 -10.06 -9.51 13.94
N GLU A 246 -10.90 -10.34 14.51
CA GLU A 246 -10.67 -10.88 15.85
C GLU A 246 -9.49 -11.87 15.87
N PRO A 247 -8.82 -12.09 17.03
CA PRO A 247 -7.71 -13.04 17.16
C PRO A 247 -8.04 -14.47 16.66
N SER A 248 -9.28 -14.90 16.79
CA SER A 248 -9.77 -16.17 16.24
C SER A 248 -9.76 -16.19 14.71
N GLY A 249 -10.12 -15.08 14.09
CA GLY A 249 -10.06 -14.89 12.65
C GLY A 249 -8.65 -14.89 12.09
N VAL A 250 -7.68 -14.31 12.83
CA VAL A 250 -6.24 -14.36 12.50
C VAL A 250 -5.74 -15.79 12.45
N SER A 251 -6.05 -16.60 13.49
CA SER A 251 -5.68 -18.01 13.53
C SER A 251 -6.30 -18.80 12.39
N GLY A 252 -7.55 -18.50 12.04
CA GLY A 252 -8.24 -19.07 10.89
C GLY A 252 -7.57 -18.72 9.56
N PHE A 253 -7.16 -17.47 9.39
CA PHE A 253 -6.47 -17.01 8.19
C PHE A 253 -5.12 -17.71 7.99
N THR A 254 -4.25 -17.71 9.00
CA THR A 254 -2.92 -18.33 8.92
C THR A 254 -3.03 -19.85 8.70
N LYS A 255 -3.99 -20.53 9.33
CA LYS A 255 -4.29 -21.95 9.07
C LYS A 255 -4.69 -22.22 7.62
N ASN A 256 -5.59 -21.39 7.08
CA ASN A 256 -6.03 -21.51 5.69
C ASN A 256 -4.89 -21.24 4.71
N LEU A 257 -4.05 -20.24 4.99
CA LEU A 257 -2.87 -19.92 4.19
C LEU A 257 -1.88 -21.08 4.16
N ASN A 258 -1.52 -21.64 5.32
CA ASN A 258 -0.66 -22.83 5.41
C ASN A 258 -1.23 -24.02 4.63
N THR A 259 -2.54 -24.25 4.75
CA THR A 259 -3.21 -25.34 4.04
C THR A 259 -3.18 -25.14 2.52
N ALA A 260 -3.44 -23.91 2.05
CA ALA A 260 -3.43 -23.59 0.63
C ALA A 260 -2.04 -23.74 0.02
N GLU A 261 -1.02 -23.20 0.69
CA GLU A 261 0.37 -23.24 0.24
C GLU A 261 0.96 -24.68 0.28
N SER A 262 0.59 -25.48 1.30
CA SER A 262 0.94 -26.89 1.36
C SER A 262 0.35 -27.67 0.19
N LYS A 263 -0.94 -27.47 -0.11
CA LYS A 263 -1.62 -28.09 -1.27
C LYS A 263 -1.01 -27.66 -2.60
N ALA A 264 -0.54 -26.44 -2.70
CA ALA A 264 0.13 -25.92 -3.90
C ALA A 264 1.58 -26.39 -4.05
N GLY A 265 2.16 -27.06 -3.04
CA GLY A 265 3.57 -27.43 -3.00
C GLY A 265 4.52 -26.24 -2.86
N MET A 266 4.00 -25.12 -2.32
CA MET A 266 4.72 -23.84 -2.17
C MET A 266 5.19 -23.62 -0.71
N LEU A 267 4.83 -24.50 0.23
CA LEU A 267 5.25 -24.41 1.62
C LEU A 267 6.51 -25.28 1.83
N PRO A 268 7.69 -24.69 2.15
CA PRO A 268 8.88 -25.45 2.42
C PRO A 268 8.70 -26.36 3.65
N LYS A 269 9.35 -27.52 3.66
CA LYS A 269 9.33 -28.44 4.80
C LYS A 269 9.88 -27.77 6.05
N GLY A 270 9.11 -27.80 7.14
CA GLY A 270 9.48 -27.16 8.42
C GLY A 270 9.28 -25.64 8.44
N TRP A 271 8.61 -25.08 7.44
CA TRP A 271 8.22 -23.67 7.43
C TRP A 271 6.71 -23.51 7.63
N SER A 272 6.31 -22.40 8.20
CA SER A 272 4.89 -22.07 8.39
C SER A 272 4.63 -20.58 8.32
N TYR A 273 3.43 -20.22 7.84
CA TYR A 273 2.91 -18.86 7.93
C TYR A 273 2.34 -18.62 9.33
N ARG A 274 2.73 -17.49 9.92
CA ARG A 274 2.26 -17.04 11.23
C ARG A 274 2.32 -15.52 11.34
N LEU A 275 1.81 -14.97 12.41
CA LEU A 275 2.09 -13.59 12.78
C LEU A 275 3.59 -13.40 13.07
N PRO A 276 4.16 -12.21 12.78
CA PRO A 276 5.47 -11.84 13.29
C PRO A 276 5.43 -11.76 14.83
N THR A 277 6.55 -12.07 15.49
CA THR A 277 6.73 -11.60 16.85
C THR A 277 6.90 -10.08 16.86
N GLU A 278 6.71 -9.46 18.00
CA GLU A 278 6.91 -8.01 18.16
C GLU A 278 8.33 -7.58 17.70
N ALA A 279 9.32 -8.38 18.04
CA ALA A 279 10.71 -8.16 17.64
C ALA A 279 10.94 -8.35 16.13
N GLU A 280 10.35 -9.37 15.52
CA GLU A 280 10.42 -9.57 14.06
C GLU A 280 9.72 -8.43 13.30
N TRP A 281 8.59 -7.95 13.81
CA TRP A 281 7.89 -6.82 13.24
C TRP A 281 8.74 -5.54 13.25
N GLU A 282 9.30 -5.17 14.42
CA GLU A 282 10.12 -3.95 14.55
C GLU A 282 11.41 -4.05 13.73
N TYR A 283 12.05 -5.23 13.70
CA TYR A 283 13.22 -5.50 12.87
C TYR A 283 12.93 -5.25 11.39
N ALA A 284 11.81 -5.78 10.90
CA ALA A 284 11.36 -5.59 9.53
C ALA A 284 10.97 -4.13 9.23
N CYS A 285 10.31 -3.46 10.18
CA CYS A 285 9.96 -2.04 10.07
C CYS A 285 11.22 -1.18 9.92
N ARG A 286 12.20 -1.37 10.77
CA ARG A 286 13.45 -0.61 10.75
C ARG A 286 14.27 -0.85 9.49
N ALA A 287 14.30 -2.06 8.97
CA ALA A 287 15.08 -2.42 7.78
C ALA A 287 16.53 -1.89 7.82
N GLY A 288 17.17 -1.97 8.99
CA GLY A 288 18.53 -1.46 9.26
C GLY A 288 18.60 -0.01 9.78
N SER A 289 17.51 0.75 9.77
CA SER A 289 17.45 2.10 10.34
C SER A 289 17.53 2.08 11.87
N ARG A 290 18.17 3.11 12.45
CA ARG A 290 18.16 3.41 13.90
C ARG A 290 17.24 4.57 14.26
N GLY A 291 16.69 5.26 13.26
CA GLY A 291 15.81 6.41 13.45
C GLY A 291 14.46 6.07 14.08
N ARG A 292 13.70 7.11 14.38
CA ARG A 292 12.30 6.98 14.84
C ARG A 292 11.44 6.25 13.83
N TYR A 293 11.72 6.49 12.54
CA TYR A 293 11.06 5.85 11.40
C TYR A 293 12.10 5.11 10.55
N SER A 294 11.66 4.26 9.65
CA SER A 294 12.53 3.54 8.72
C SER A 294 13.34 4.46 7.80
N PHE A 295 12.87 5.68 7.57
CA PHE A 295 13.47 6.69 6.69
C PHE A 295 14.22 7.82 7.45
N GLY A 296 14.26 7.80 8.79
CA GLY A 296 14.94 8.81 9.61
C GLY A 296 14.10 9.30 10.79
N ASP A 297 14.31 10.54 11.24
CA ASP A 297 13.70 11.06 12.47
C ASP A 297 12.64 12.14 12.26
N SER A 298 12.52 12.66 11.01
CA SER A 298 11.64 13.79 10.71
C SER A 298 10.19 13.35 10.49
N PRO A 299 9.24 13.74 11.34
CA PRO A 299 7.82 13.46 11.12
C PRO A 299 7.26 14.16 9.88
N LYS A 300 7.92 15.21 9.37
CA LYS A 300 7.48 15.93 8.16
C LYS A 300 7.56 15.06 6.90
N ASP A 301 8.44 14.06 6.89
CA ASP A 301 8.59 13.15 5.77
C ASP A 301 7.60 11.99 5.83
N LEU A 302 6.88 11.82 6.95
CA LEU A 302 5.99 10.69 7.20
C LEU A 302 4.89 10.55 6.14
N ALA A 303 4.37 11.65 5.61
CA ALA A 303 3.33 11.63 4.56
C ALA A 303 3.74 10.92 3.26
N ARG A 304 5.04 10.71 3.04
CA ARG A 304 5.52 9.90 1.91
C ARG A 304 5.41 8.40 2.18
N PHE A 305 5.45 8.01 3.45
CA PHE A 305 5.61 6.62 3.91
C PHE A 305 4.40 6.06 4.64
N ALA A 306 3.42 6.92 5.00
CA ALA A 306 2.32 6.53 5.87
C ALA A 306 1.01 7.28 5.59
N ASN A 307 -0.09 6.61 5.90
CA ASN A 307 -1.39 7.22 6.16
C ASN A 307 -1.55 7.36 7.68
N PHE A 308 -1.73 8.59 8.17
CA PHE A 308 -1.78 8.91 9.60
C PHE A 308 -2.66 10.13 9.86
N ALA A 309 -2.87 10.48 11.13
CA ALA A 309 -3.69 11.64 11.50
C ALA A 309 -3.00 12.96 11.10
N ASP A 310 -3.44 13.53 9.99
CA ASP A 310 -2.86 14.68 9.32
C ASP A 310 -3.86 15.84 9.13
N ALA A 311 -3.47 16.86 8.37
CA ALA A 311 -4.32 18.00 8.06
C ALA A 311 -5.60 17.65 7.30
N GLU A 312 -5.57 16.61 6.45
CA GLU A 312 -6.76 16.19 5.69
C GLU A 312 -7.77 15.48 6.61
N LEU A 313 -7.31 14.68 7.55
CA LEU A 313 -8.17 14.07 8.56
C LEU A 313 -8.84 15.15 9.42
N LEU A 314 -8.07 16.15 9.90
CA LEU A 314 -8.59 17.27 10.68
C LEU A 314 -9.64 18.08 9.88
N ARG A 315 -9.42 18.25 8.58
CA ARG A 315 -10.37 18.94 7.68
C ARG A 315 -11.69 18.18 7.52
N GLN A 316 -11.63 16.84 7.52
CA GLN A 316 -12.82 15.98 7.40
C GLN A 316 -13.55 15.75 8.73
N ASP A 317 -12.83 15.83 9.83
CA ASP A 317 -13.37 15.58 11.16
C ASP A 317 -12.61 16.42 12.20
N SER A 318 -13.23 17.48 12.65
CA SER A 318 -12.67 18.43 13.63
C SER A 318 -12.45 17.80 15.01
N ASP A 319 -13.03 16.66 15.32
CA ASP A 319 -12.85 15.97 16.60
C ASP A 319 -11.46 15.33 16.69
N PHE A 320 -10.75 15.19 15.56
CA PHE A 320 -9.35 14.75 15.51
C PHE A 320 -8.35 15.90 15.73
N TYR A 321 -8.53 16.68 16.80
CA TYR A 321 -7.68 17.83 17.14
C TYR A 321 -6.21 17.49 17.45
N TYR A 322 -5.87 16.21 17.61
CA TYR A 322 -4.49 15.73 17.75
C TYR A 322 -3.75 15.51 16.41
N SER A 323 -4.43 15.72 15.27
CA SER A 323 -3.81 15.58 13.96
C SER A 323 -2.66 16.58 13.76
N ASP A 324 -1.67 16.24 12.94
CA ASP A 324 -0.62 17.17 12.54
C ASP A 324 -1.14 18.11 11.43
N PRO A 325 -1.40 19.39 11.72
CA PRO A 325 -2.00 20.31 10.76
C PRO A 325 -1.03 20.76 9.66
N ASN A 326 0.26 20.46 9.78
CA ASN A 326 1.31 20.93 8.87
C ASN A 326 1.70 19.87 7.83
N VAL A 327 1.14 18.68 7.91
CA VAL A 327 1.44 17.55 7.03
C VAL A 327 0.15 17.06 6.39
N ASN A 328 0.21 16.61 5.14
CA ASN A 328 -0.93 16.06 4.42
C ASN A 328 -0.48 14.86 3.58
N ASP A 329 -0.98 13.68 3.91
CA ASP A 329 -0.74 12.43 3.17
C ASP A 329 -1.75 12.23 2.02
N GLY A 330 -2.77 13.07 1.94
CA GLY A 330 -3.80 13.06 0.91
C GLY A 330 -4.93 12.06 1.14
N THR A 331 -4.98 11.42 2.33
CA THR A 331 -6.03 10.46 2.68
C THR A 331 -6.74 10.94 3.95
N GLY A 332 -8.01 10.94 4.01
CA GLY A 332 -8.74 11.37 5.21
C GLY A 332 -9.14 10.19 6.11
N LYS A 333 -10.33 10.25 6.65
CA LYS A 333 -10.91 9.34 7.66
C LYS A 333 -11.11 7.89 7.17
N ARG A 334 -10.04 7.23 6.72
CA ARG A 334 -10.08 5.82 6.28
C ARG A 334 -8.68 5.25 6.03
N PRO A 335 -8.51 3.91 6.06
CA PRO A 335 -7.31 3.27 5.55
C PRO A 335 -7.13 3.52 4.04
N SER A 336 -5.89 3.68 3.62
CA SER A 336 -5.47 3.64 2.22
C SER A 336 -5.37 2.20 1.72
N PRO A 337 -5.49 1.94 0.41
CA PRO A 337 -5.12 0.66 -0.16
C PRO A 337 -3.68 0.32 0.17
N ILE A 338 -3.41 -0.98 0.42
CA ILE A 338 -2.06 -1.45 0.73
C ILE A 338 -1.06 -1.03 -0.34
N GLY A 339 0.16 -0.62 0.07
CA GLY A 339 1.23 -0.20 -0.84
C GLY A 339 1.04 1.19 -1.45
N SER A 340 0.20 2.04 -0.87
CA SER A 340 -0.04 3.40 -1.37
C SER A 340 1.14 4.35 -1.11
N TYR A 341 2.01 4.04 -0.16
CA TYR A 341 3.12 4.87 0.30
C TYR A 341 4.46 4.25 -0.03
N GLU A 342 5.55 5.02 0.10
CA GLU A 342 6.90 4.55 -0.17
C GLU A 342 7.32 3.43 0.81
N PRO A 343 8.07 2.41 0.33
CA PRO A 343 8.52 1.31 1.17
C PRO A 343 9.76 1.72 2.00
N ASN A 344 10.06 0.91 3.01
CA ASN A 344 11.35 0.97 3.70
C ASN A 344 12.50 0.39 2.83
N ALA A 345 13.72 0.38 3.37
CA ALA A 345 14.92 -0.09 2.64
C ALA A 345 14.87 -1.56 2.19
N TRP A 346 14.02 -2.39 2.81
CA TRP A 346 13.79 -3.79 2.40
C TRP A 346 12.55 -3.97 1.52
N GLY A 347 11.98 -2.88 1.01
CA GLY A 347 10.86 -2.91 0.09
C GLY A 347 9.51 -3.19 0.77
N ILE A 348 9.41 -3.11 2.09
CA ILE A 348 8.19 -3.37 2.85
C ILE A 348 7.41 -2.06 2.99
N HIS A 349 6.14 -2.07 2.61
CA HIS A 349 5.25 -0.90 2.64
C HIS A 349 4.41 -0.85 3.92
N ASP A 350 3.87 0.32 4.20
CA ASP A 350 2.84 0.59 5.21
C ASP A 350 3.24 0.15 6.65
N MET A 351 4.56 0.20 6.95
CA MET A 351 5.08 -0.11 8.28
C MET A 351 4.87 1.03 9.29
N HIS A 352 4.40 2.18 8.81
CA HIS A 352 4.10 3.38 9.58
C HIS A 352 2.69 3.83 9.21
N GLY A 353 1.74 3.83 10.15
CA GLY A 353 0.35 4.23 9.90
C GLY A 353 -0.49 3.20 9.15
N ASN A 354 -1.49 3.65 8.46
CA ASN A 354 -2.53 2.94 7.73
C ASN A 354 -3.43 2.08 8.65
N VAL A 355 -3.00 0.89 9.05
CA VAL A 355 -3.68 0.12 10.10
C VAL A 355 -2.67 -0.43 11.13
N ASN A 356 -3.07 -0.49 12.40
CA ASN A 356 -2.27 -1.19 13.40
C ASN A 356 -2.15 -2.68 13.04
N GLU A 357 -1.02 -3.28 13.30
CA GLU A 357 -0.75 -4.67 12.96
C GLU A 357 -0.59 -5.55 14.20
N ILE A 358 -1.36 -6.62 14.29
CA ILE A 358 -1.30 -7.58 15.39
C ILE A 358 0.00 -8.39 15.30
N CYS A 359 0.72 -8.48 16.42
CA CYS A 359 1.86 -9.37 16.61
C CYS A 359 1.47 -10.66 17.36
N ALA A 360 2.37 -11.64 17.34
CA ALA A 360 2.17 -12.94 18.03
C ALA A 360 2.28 -12.82 19.57
N ASP A 361 2.86 -11.72 20.04
CA ASP A 361 3.20 -11.52 21.46
C ASP A 361 2.03 -11.01 22.29
N ARG A 362 2.07 -11.33 23.58
CA ARG A 362 1.30 -10.64 24.61
C ARG A 362 2.04 -9.39 25.06
N TYR A 363 1.26 -8.36 25.32
CA TYR A 363 1.79 -7.09 25.78
C TYR A 363 2.35 -7.20 27.22
N LEU A 364 3.58 -6.77 27.40
CA LEU A 364 4.24 -6.58 28.68
C LEU A 364 4.64 -5.11 28.87
N ASN A 365 4.76 -4.66 30.10
CA ASN A 365 5.22 -3.29 30.44
C ASN A 365 6.73 -3.07 30.20
N SER A 366 7.40 -4.04 29.57
CA SER A 366 8.80 -3.95 29.15
C SER A 366 9.03 -4.81 27.91
N LEU A 367 10.01 -4.41 27.09
CA LEU A 367 10.41 -5.19 25.91
C LEU A 367 11.20 -6.42 26.32
N PRO A 368 10.93 -7.59 25.71
CA PRO A 368 11.78 -8.76 25.82
C PRO A 368 13.00 -8.58 24.92
N GLY A 369 14.20 -8.63 25.52
CA GLY A 369 15.47 -8.63 24.78
C GLY A 369 16.02 -10.04 24.53
N GLY A 370 17.22 -10.12 23.93
CA GLY A 370 17.97 -11.35 23.77
C GLY A 370 17.76 -12.05 22.42
N LEU A 371 17.80 -13.40 22.44
CA LEU A 371 17.74 -14.20 21.22
C LEU A 371 16.30 -14.54 20.86
N ASP A 372 15.86 -14.15 19.66
CA ASP A 372 14.53 -14.43 19.12
C ASP A 372 13.42 -14.24 20.17
N PRO A 373 13.29 -13.07 20.80
CA PRO A 373 12.35 -12.91 21.90
C PRO A 373 10.92 -13.10 21.41
N TRP A 374 10.14 -13.76 22.24
CA TRP A 374 8.70 -13.98 22.05
C TRP A 374 8.01 -14.11 23.40
N VAL A 375 6.97 -13.32 23.60
CA VAL A 375 6.15 -13.38 24.79
C VAL A 375 4.95 -14.28 24.54
N GLN A 376 5.03 -15.47 25.12
CA GLN A 376 4.03 -16.51 24.97
C GLN A 376 2.62 -16.01 25.34
N ARG A 377 1.62 -16.62 24.71
CA ARG A 377 0.19 -16.40 25.00
C ARG A 377 -0.14 -16.80 26.45
N ILE A 378 -0.26 -15.82 27.32
CA ILE A 378 -0.93 -16.00 28.62
C ILE A 378 -2.43 -16.08 28.32
N LYS A 379 -3.19 -16.92 29.02
CA LYS A 379 -4.63 -17.13 28.77
C LYS A 379 -5.43 -15.83 28.78
N GLU A 380 -5.01 -14.86 29.58
CA GLU A 380 -5.60 -13.53 29.69
C GLU A 380 -4.52 -12.47 29.42
N GLY A 381 -4.88 -11.38 28.73
CA GLY A 381 -3.98 -10.26 28.45
C GLY A 381 -4.13 -9.73 27.04
N ASN A 382 -3.73 -8.49 26.86
CA ASN A 382 -3.78 -7.80 25.58
C ASN A 382 -2.74 -8.35 24.61
N VAL A 383 -3.05 -8.34 23.31
CA VAL A 383 -2.07 -8.61 22.24
C VAL A 383 -1.31 -7.33 21.90
N VAL A 384 -0.05 -7.50 21.49
CA VAL A 384 0.73 -6.38 20.95
C VAL A 384 0.19 -5.97 19.60
N ILE A 385 0.04 -4.66 19.39
CA ILE A 385 -0.19 -4.05 18.08
C ILE A 385 0.88 -3.00 17.81
N ARG A 386 1.26 -2.86 16.54
CA ARG A 386 2.37 -2.02 16.08
C ARG A 386 1.97 -1.18 14.87
N GLY A 387 2.79 -0.18 14.52
CA GLY A 387 2.71 0.59 13.29
C GLY A 387 1.90 1.88 13.37
N GLY A 388 0.91 1.96 14.24
CA GLY A 388 -0.08 3.03 14.20
C GLY A 388 -1.12 2.81 13.10
N ALA A 389 -2.05 3.73 12.95
CA ALA A 389 -3.13 3.66 11.98
C ALA A 389 -3.39 5.04 11.35
N TRP A 390 -4.27 5.11 10.35
CA TRP A 390 -4.72 6.36 9.70
C TRP A 390 -5.25 7.43 10.69
N SER A 391 -5.65 7.03 11.88
CA SER A 391 -6.14 7.91 12.96
C SER A 391 -5.10 8.19 14.05
N SER A 392 -3.87 7.69 13.91
CA SER A 392 -2.78 7.85 14.86
C SER A 392 -1.93 9.06 14.52
N THR A 393 -1.44 9.80 15.52
CA THR A 393 -0.45 10.86 15.30
C THR A 393 0.90 10.28 14.88
N SER A 394 1.78 11.12 14.34
CA SER A 394 3.13 10.71 13.91
C SER A 394 3.93 9.99 15.00
N GLU A 395 3.74 10.35 16.27
CA GLU A 395 4.42 9.69 17.41
C GLU A 395 4.04 8.23 17.55
N TYR A 396 2.76 7.89 17.31
CA TYR A 396 2.25 6.53 17.38
C TYR A 396 2.66 5.68 16.16
N CYS A 397 3.12 6.32 15.09
CA CYS A 397 3.62 5.65 13.89
C CYS A 397 5.13 5.36 13.92
N GLN A 398 5.85 5.66 15.02
CA GLN A 398 7.28 5.36 15.14
C GLN A 398 7.55 3.85 15.15
N ALA A 399 8.71 3.44 14.61
CA ALA A 399 9.13 2.04 14.55
C ALA A 399 9.16 1.36 15.92
N GLY A 400 9.62 2.07 16.96
CA GLY A 400 9.71 1.56 18.34
C GLY A 400 8.45 1.73 19.17
N PHE A 401 7.43 2.46 18.68
CA PHE A 401 6.19 2.66 19.45
C PHE A 401 5.41 1.36 19.60
N ARG A 402 4.87 1.16 20.80
CA ARG A 402 4.11 -0.04 21.20
C ARG A 402 2.71 0.32 21.63
N ASN A 403 1.76 -0.51 21.28
CA ASN A 403 0.41 -0.43 21.78
C ASN A 403 -0.17 -1.83 22.02
N SER A 404 -1.33 -1.90 22.63
CA SER A 404 -2.02 -3.16 22.89
C SER A 404 -3.49 -3.09 22.53
N ALA A 405 -4.01 -4.18 21.95
CA ALA A 405 -5.43 -4.36 21.77
C ALA A 405 -5.98 -5.34 22.80
N GLY A 406 -7.03 -4.92 23.50
CA GLY A 406 -7.81 -5.78 24.38
C GLY A 406 -8.67 -6.75 23.59
N HIS A 407 -9.32 -7.70 24.29
CA HIS A 407 -10.24 -8.64 23.65
C HIS A 407 -11.50 -7.99 23.08
N LYS A 408 -11.86 -6.80 23.56
CA LYS A 408 -12.91 -5.93 23.03
C LYS A 408 -12.60 -4.50 23.45
N ASP A 409 -12.48 -3.58 22.51
CA ASP A 409 -12.73 -2.18 22.84
C ASP A 409 -14.22 -2.04 23.21
N LYS A 410 -14.58 -0.92 23.84
CA LYS A 410 -15.97 -0.69 24.26
C LYS A 410 -16.97 -0.59 23.08
N SER A 411 -16.48 -0.42 21.85
CA SER A 411 -17.24 -0.42 20.60
C SER A 411 -17.38 -1.81 19.98
N GLY A 412 -16.61 -2.80 20.45
CA GLY A 412 -16.60 -4.16 19.88
C GLY A 412 -15.89 -4.29 18.53
N GLU A 413 -15.24 -3.23 18.05
CA GLU A 413 -14.67 -3.15 16.72
C GLU A 413 -13.17 -2.86 16.75
N PHE A 414 -12.38 -3.76 16.17
CA PHE A 414 -10.99 -3.53 15.83
C PHE A 414 -10.89 -2.74 14.51
N ALA A 415 -11.60 -1.60 14.41
CA ALA A 415 -11.79 -0.86 13.16
C ALA A 415 -10.47 -0.46 12.48
N ASN A 416 -9.41 -0.24 13.26
CA ASN A 416 -8.09 0.22 12.79
C ASN A 416 -7.00 -0.83 13.00
N VAL A 417 -7.38 -2.10 13.23
CA VAL A 417 -6.43 -3.18 13.50
C VAL A 417 -6.51 -4.22 12.40
N GLY A 418 -5.40 -4.40 11.70
CA GLY A 418 -5.15 -5.39 10.68
C GLY A 418 -4.05 -6.35 11.09
N LEU A 419 -3.40 -6.96 10.10
CA LEU A 419 -2.29 -7.87 10.33
C LEU A 419 -1.38 -7.95 9.12
N ARG A 420 -0.18 -8.41 9.39
CA ARG A 420 0.82 -8.84 8.44
C ARG A 420 1.24 -10.26 8.79
N VAL A 421 1.70 -11.05 7.83
CA VAL A 421 2.16 -12.43 8.07
C VAL A 421 3.60 -12.61 7.67
N ILE A 422 4.25 -13.56 8.32
CA ILE A 422 5.58 -14.02 7.93
C ILE A 422 5.54 -15.51 7.56
N LEU A 423 6.49 -15.93 6.73
CA LEU A 423 6.84 -17.32 6.47
C LEU A 423 8.21 -17.58 7.11
N SER A 424 8.28 -18.51 8.06
CA SER A 424 9.46 -18.77 8.87
C SER A 424 9.63 -20.25 9.15
N SER A 425 10.90 -20.71 9.27
CA SER A 425 11.24 -22.04 9.75
C SER A 425 11.27 -22.14 11.28
N LYS A 426 11.05 -21.02 11.97
CA LYS A 426 10.97 -20.98 13.42
C LYS A 426 9.53 -21.20 13.86
N GLU A 427 9.28 -22.28 14.55
CA GLU A 427 8.02 -22.50 15.25
C GLU A 427 8.01 -21.72 16.58
N LEU A 428 6.90 -21.06 16.88
CA LEU A 428 6.64 -20.51 18.20
C LEU A 428 6.04 -21.64 19.05
N THR A 429 6.93 -22.43 19.68
CA THR A 429 6.51 -23.52 20.59
C THR A 429 6.41 -23.00 22.00
N GLU A 430 5.27 -23.27 22.63
CA GLU A 430 5.10 -23.02 24.06
C GLU A 430 6.14 -23.82 24.83
N LYS A 431 6.97 -23.15 25.62
CA LYS A 431 7.77 -23.85 26.63
C LYS A 431 6.78 -24.44 27.63
N LYS A 432 6.71 -25.75 27.72
CA LYS A 432 5.93 -26.50 28.71
C LYS A 432 6.38 -26.15 30.13
#